data_81889a68e232db50b4998d6529c27149
#
_entry.id   81889a68e232db50b4998d6529c27149
#
_cell.length_a   1.000
_cell.length_b   1.000
_cell.length_c   1.000
_cell.angle_alpha   90.00
_cell.angle_beta   90.00
_cell.angle_gamma   90.00
#
_symmetry.space_group_name_H-M   'P 1'
#
loop_
_entity.id
_entity.type
_entity.pdbx_description
1 polymer ?
#
loop_
_entity_poly.entity_id
_entity_poly.type
_entity_poly.pdbx_seq_one_letter_code
_entity_poly.pdbx_strand_id
1 'polypeptide(L)'
;MNISNNILKHYLKNVYFITGTAYAGKSTTVKMLSEKYDMIFCGENYHSEVSNVVANPENQPEISYLNNLTDFRDFVTRSPEEYARWIFATSKEAAEFEIAELLSISKDKKVIVDTNIPIDILKEISDYNHVAVMISPLSMSVERFFDRNDPEKLFILNTIESCENPAEVMENYKKGLALINSQENYDLYANSGFFTVVREDHQKDTKEEVCEKIAKHFGLV
;
A
#
# COMPACT_ATOMS: atom_id res chain seq x y z
N MET A 1 19.79 -10.83 12.89
CA MET A 1 20.54 -9.58 13.21
C MET A 1 19.54 -8.44 13.12
N ASN A 2 19.41 -7.61 14.16
CA ASN A 2 18.53 -6.43 14.09
C ASN A 2 19.38 -5.19 13.76
N ILE A 3 18.91 -4.40 12.80
CA ILE A 3 19.51 -3.10 12.50
C ILE A 3 18.80 -2.06 13.37
N SER A 4 19.58 -1.21 14.05
CA SER A 4 19.01 -0.16 14.91
C SER A 4 18.27 0.92 14.09
N ASN A 5 17.14 1.42 14.59
CA ASN A 5 16.27 2.37 13.90
C ASN A 5 16.99 3.65 13.44
N ASN A 6 17.92 4.18 14.25
CA ASN A 6 18.71 5.36 13.86
C ASN A 6 19.59 5.12 12.63
N ILE A 7 20.05 3.89 12.42
CA ILE A 7 20.82 3.50 11.24
C ILE A 7 19.88 3.49 10.02
N LEU A 8 18.71 2.84 10.14
CA LEU A 8 17.70 2.82 9.07
C LEU A 8 17.26 4.23 8.68
N LYS A 9 16.92 5.08 9.65
CA LYS A 9 16.57 6.49 9.41
C LYS A 9 17.68 7.25 8.68
N HIS A 10 18.95 7.02 9.03
CA HIS A 10 20.06 7.67 8.36
C HIS A 10 20.15 7.28 6.87
N TYR A 11 20.01 6.00 6.56
CA TYR A 11 20.09 5.52 5.18
C TYR A 11 18.82 5.84 4.36
N LEU A 12 17.66 5.91 5.00
CA LEU A 12 16.37 6.22 4.36
C LEU A 12 16.03 7.72 4.35
N LYS A 13 16.95 8.60 4.75
CA LYS A 13 16.72 10.06 4.83
C LYS A 13 16.30 10.73 3.51
N ASN A 14 16.55 10.10 2.39
CA ASN A 14 16.15 10.59 1.07
C ASN A 14 14.82 9.96 0.58
N VAL A 15 14.16 9.13 1.40
CA VAL A 15 12.93 8.46 1.03
C VAL A 15 11.72 9.21 1.59
N TYR A 16 10.73 9.45 0.74
CA TYR A 16 9.45 10.05 1.08
C TYR A 16 8.35 8.99 0.91
N PHE A 17 7.65 8.71 1.98
CA PHE A 17 6.63 7.65 2.05
C PHE A 17 5.24 8.23 1.93
N ILE A 18 4.44 7.67 1.03
CA ILE A 18 3.00 7.91 0.95
C ILE A 18 2.30 6.59 1.25
N THR A 19 1.54 6.56 2.34
CA THR A 19 0.76 5.40 2.79
C THR A 19 -0.69 5.78 3.04
N GLY A 20 -1.54 4.84 3.44
CA GLY A 20 -2.93 5.09 3.80
C GLY A 20 -3.92 4.11 3.16
N THR A 21 -5.20 4.47 3.19
CA THR A 21 -6.28 3.59 2.75
C THR A 21 -6.33 3.40 1.23
N ALA A 22 -6.99 2.35 0.79
CA ALA A 22 -7.32 2.17 -0.62
C ALA A 22 -8.15 3.36 -1.14
N TYR A 23 -8.06 3.64 -2.44
CA TYR A 23 -8.82 4.72 -3.11
C TYR A 23 -8.46 6.16 -2.72
N ALA A 24 -7.50 6.37 -1.83
CA ALA A 24 -7.08 7.71 -1.39
C ALA A 24 -6.31 8.51 -2.47
N GLY A 25 -5.85 7.86 -3.55
CA GLY A 25 -5.13 8.51 -4.65
C GLY A 25 -3.60 8.49 -4.49
N LYS A 26 -3.06 7.62 -3.64
CA LYS A 26 -1.63 7.48 -3.36
C LYS A 26 -0.77 7.34 -4.63
N SER A 27 -1.03 6.32 -5.44
CA SER A 27 -0.25 6.02 -6.65
C SER A 27 -0.21 7.18 -7.65
N THR A 28 -1.34 7.89 -7.82
CA THR A 28 -1.40 9.10 -8.64
C THR A 28 -0.51 10.21 -8.08
N THR A 29 -0.59 10.44 -6.77
CA THR A 29 0.19 11.48 -6.08
C THR A 29 1.68 11.18 -6.13
N VAL A 30 2.09 9.93 -5.87
CA VAL A 30 3.49 9.49 -5.96
C VAL A 30 4.03 9.71 -7.37
N LYS A 31 3.28 9.31 -8.40
CA LYS A 31 3.68 9.54 -9.80
C LYS A 31 3.85 11.02 -10.12
N MET A 32 2.86 11.86 -9.79
CA MET A 32 2.92 13.30 -10.07
C MET A 32 4.08 13.99 -9.36
N LEU A 33 4.34 13.64 -8.09
CA LEU A 33 5.45 14.21 -7.33
C LEU A 33 6.81 13.72 -7.86
N SER A 34 6.94 12.45 -8.24
CA SER A 34 8.19 11.94 -8.81
C SER A 34 8.56 12.64 -10.10
N GLU A 35 7.60 12.88 -10.99
CA GLU A 35 7.80 13.60 -12.26
C GLU A 35 8.12 15.09 -12.02
N LYS A 36 7.38 15.74 -11.11
CA LYS A 36 7.55 17.19 -10.84
C LYS A 36 8.87 17.54 -10.18
N TYR A 37 9.41 16.66 -9.32
CA TYR A 37 10.60 16.93 -8.50
C TYR A 37 11.80 16.04 -8.85
N ASP A 38 11.79 15.37 -10.00
CA ASP A 38 12.86 14.47 -10.48
C ASP A 38 13.30 13.45 -9.42
N MET A 39 12.30 12.75 -8.83
CA MET A 39 12.52 11.73 -7.82
C MET A 39 12.42 10.34 -8.44
N ILE A 40 13.10 9.37 -7.84
CA ILE A 40 12.89 7.95 -8.19
C ILE A 40 11.48 7.55 -7.77
N PHE A 41 10.71 7.04 -8.74
CA PHE A 41 9.36 6.55 -8.52
C PHE A 41 9.39 5.08 -8.06
N CYS A 42 8.77 4.79 -6.91
CA CYS A 42 8.48 3.44 -6.45
C CYS A 42 6.96 3.31 -6.30
N GLY A 43 6.34 2.59 -7.24
CA GLY A 43 4.89 2.29 -7.19
C GLY A 43 4.57 1.20 -6.17
N GLU A 44 3.29 0.97 -5.94
CA GLU A 44 2.83 -0.17 -5.12
C GLU A 44 3.45 -1.47 -5.64
N ASN A 45 3.90 -2.33 -4.75
CA ASN A 45 4.54 -3.62 -5.07
C ASN A 45 5.87 -3.55 -5.86
N TYR A 46 6.60 -2.41 -5.84
CA TYR A 46 7.90 -2.28 -6.54
C TYR A 46 8.92 -3.34 -6.11
N HIS A 47 8.78 -3.93 -4.92
CA HIS A 47 9.60 -5.00 -4.36
C HIS A 47 9.31 -6.39 -4.96
N SER A 48 8.26 -6.54 -5.79
CA SER A 48 7.77 -7.85 -6.24
C SER A 48 8.80 -8.63 -7.08
N GLU A 49 9.67 -7.97 -7.84
CA GLU A 49 10.72 -8.64 -8.61
C GLU A 49 11.66 -9.45 -7.71
N VAL A 50 12.01 -8.90 -6.54
CA VAL A 50 12.88 -9.58 -5.58
C VAL A 50 12.09 -10.53 -4.71
N SER A 51 10.96 -10.10 -4.15
CA SER A 51 10.16 -10.93 -3.23
C SER A 51 9.65 -12.20 -3.89
N ASN A 52 9.26 -12.16 -5.18
CA ASN A 52 8.81 -13.35 -5.91
C ASN A 52 9.90 -14.41 -6.07
N VAL A 53 11.17 -14.04 -6.03
CA VAL A 53 12.31 -14.96 -6.19
C VAL A 53 12.89 -15.40 -4.85
N VAL A 54 12.90 -14.52 -3.86
CA VAL A 54 13.62 -14.72 -2.59
C VAL A 54 12.71 -15.23 -1.48
N ALA A 55 11.41 -14.87 -1.49
CA ALA A 55 10.48 -15.30 -0.45
C ALA A 55 10.37 -16.83 -0.36
N ASN A 56 10.35 -17.34 0.85
CA ASN A 56 10.24 -18.77 1.13
C ASN A 56 9.25 -19.03 2.28
N PRO A 57 8.68 -20.27 2.36
CA PRO A 57 7.64 -20.58 3.36
C PRO A 57 8.09 -20.50 4.82
N GLU A 58 9.39 -20.56 5.09
CA GLU A 58 9.92 -20.48 6.45
C GLU A 58 9.93 -19.04 6.99
N ASN A 59 10.26 -18.06 6.13
CA ASN A 59 10.47 -16.68 6.53
C ASN A 59 9.35 -15.75 6.07
N GLN A 60 8.78 -15.98 4.88
CA GLN A 60 7.69 -15.19 4.29
C GLN A 60 6.56 -16.12 3.80
N PRO A 61 5.84 -16.78 4.71
CA PRO A 61 4.81 -17.77 4.37
C PRO A 61 3.67 -17.20 3.53
N GLU A 62 3.25 -15.96 3.75
CA GLU A 62 2.09 -15.38 3.07
C GLU A 62 2.42 -14.92 1.63
N ILE A 63 3.61 -14.35 1.40
CA ILE A 63 4.10 -14.05 0.03
C ILE A 63 4.35 -15.37 -0.70
N SER A 64 5.01 -16.34 -0.05
CA SER A 64 5.27 -17.65 -0.65
C SER A 64 4.01 -18.41 -0.99
N TYR A 65 2.94 -18.28 -0.18
CA TYR A 65 1.64 -18.85 -0.49
C TYR A 65 1.13 -18.33 -1.85
N LEU A 66 1.13 -17.01 -2.05
CA LEU A 66 0.64 -16.42 -3.30
C LEU A 66 1.49 -16.84 -4.50
N ASN A 67 2.82 -16.88 -4.35
CA ASN A 67 3.76 -17.26 -5.40
C ASN A 67 3.62 -18.74 -5.84
N ASN A 68 3.16 -19.61 -4.93
CA ASN A 68 2.97 -21.04 -5.20
C ASN A 68 1.52 -21.41 -5.52
N LEU A 69 0.63 -20.45 -5.61
CA LEU A 69 -0.77 -20.68 -5.90
C LEU A 69 -0.95 -21.20 -7.34
N THR A 70 -1.53 -22.38 -7.50
CA THR A 70 -1.78 -23.00 -8.80
C THR A 70 -3.13 -22.62 -9.39
N ASP A 71 -4.11 -22.33 -8.54
CA ASP A 71 -5.43 -21.87 -8.93
C ASP A 71 -5.84 -20.65 -8.12
N PHE A 72 -5.96 -19.51 -8.78
CA PHE A 72 -6.28 -18.26 -8.09
C PHE A 72 -7.72 -18.21 -7.54
N ARG A 73 -8.58 -19.15 -7.92
CA ARG A 73 -9.91 -19.31 -7.31
C ARG A 73 -9.80 -19.66 -5.82
N ASP A 74 -8.78 -20.43 -5.41
CA ASP A 74 -8.53 -20.73 -3.99
C ASP A 74 -8.24 -19.46 -3.17
N PHE A 75 -7.68 -18.43 -3.80
CA PHE A 75 -7.45 -17.14 -3.15
C PHE A 75 -8.72 -16.32 -2.99
N VAL A 76 -9.55 -16.20 -4.04
CA VAL A 76 -10.75 -15.36 -4.02
C VAL A 76 -11.92 -15.98 -3.25
N THR A 77 -11.89 -17.31 -3.04
CA THR A 77 -12.93 -18.05 -2.27
C THR A 77 -12.67 -18.14 -0.77
N ARG A 78 -11.59 -17.53 -0.29
CA ARG A 78 -11.29 -17.45 1.15
C ARG A 78 -12.42 -16.77 1.92
N SER A 79 -12.55 -17.12 3.21
CA SER A 79 -13.43 -16.35 4.09
C SER A 79 -12.96 -14.89 4.20
N PRO A 80 -13.85 -13.94 4.50
CA PRO A 80 -13.50 -12.53 4.71
C PRO A 80 -12.39 -12.32 5.73
N GLU A 81 -12.42 -13.10 6.82
CA GLU A 81 -11.45 -13.04 7.91
C GLU A 81 -10.06 -13.57 7.49
N GLU A 82 -10.02 -14.67 6.71
CA GLU A 82 -8.78 -15.23 6.18
C GLU A 82 -8.13 -14.26 5.18
N TYR A 83 -8.93 -13.65 4.32
CA TYR A 83 -8.44 -12.65 3.38
C TYR A 83 -7.86 -11.42 4.10
N ALA A 84 -8.58 -10.86 5.08
CA ALA A 84 -8.12 -9.71 5.84
C ALA A 84 -6.82 -10.02 6.62
N ARG A 85 -6.77 -11.17 7.30
CA ARG A 85 -5.56 -11.62 8.00
C ARG A 85 -4.37 -11.74 7.06
N TRP A 86 -4.57 -12.31 5.87
CA TRP A 86 -3.53 -12.45 4.87
C TRP A 86 -2.98 -11.11 4.41
N ILE A 87 -3.84 -10.13 4.12
CA ILE A 87 -3.41 -8.78 3.72
C ILE A 87 -2.50 -8.15 4.78
N PHE A 88 -2.88 -8.21 6.06
CA PHE A 88 -2.07 -7.62 7.12
C PHE A 88 -0.75 -8.37 7.37
N ALA A 89 -0.76 -9.68 7.25
CA ALA A 89 0.45 -10.50 7.39
C ALA A 89 1.42 -10.27 6.22
N THR A 90 0.91 -10.28 5.00
CA THR A 90 1.71 -10.00 3.79
C THR A 90 2.31 -8.61 3.82
N SER A 91 1.59 -7.59 4.31
CA SER A 91 2.14 -6.23 4.44
C SER A 91 3.36 -6.17 5.37
N LYS A 92 3.41 -6.99 6.41
CA LYS A 92 4.57 -7.08 7.30
C LYS A 92 5.75 -7.79 6.64
N GLU A 93 5.49 -8.87 5.92
CA GLU A 93 6.53 -9.59 5.17
C GLU A 93 7.09 -8.71 4.03
N ALA A 94 6.21 -8.03 3.29
CA ALA A 94 6.59 -7.12 2.22
C ALA A 94 7.43 -5.94 2.72
N ALA A 95 7.17 -5.43 3.92
CA ALA A 95 7.93 -4.32 4.50
C ALA A 95 9.43 -4.60 4.58
N GLU A 96 9.85 -5.84 4.83
CA GLU A 96 11.26 -6.22 4.86
C GLU A 96 11.92 -6.06 3.48
N PHE A 97 11.23 -6.50 2.42
CA PHE A 97 11.70 -6.35 1.04
C PHE A 97 11.70 -4.89 0.60
N GLU A 98 10.61 -4.15 0.90
CA GLU A 98 10.52 -2.72 0.60
C GLU A 98 11.69 -1.94 1.23
N ILE A 99 11.96 -2.16 2.51
CA ILE A 99 13.06 -1.50 3.23
C ILE A 99 14.42 -1.87 2.62
N ALA A 100 14.65 -3.16 2.35
CA ALA A 100 15.91 -3.62 1.78
C ALA A 100 16.19 -2.99 0.41
N GLU A 101 15.19 -2.89 -0.46
CA GLU A 101 15.32 -2.23 -1.75
C GLU A 101 15.53 -0.72 -1.61
N LEU A 102 14.76 -0.05 -0.73
CA LEU A 102 14.92 1.37 -0.48
C LEU A 102 16.34 1.72 0.02
N LEU A 103 16.95 0.87 0.85
CA LEU A 103 18.34 1.03 1.26
C LEU A 103 19.32 0.96 0.09
N SER A 104 18.98 0.19 -0.96
CA SER A 104 19.80 0.09 -2.16
C SER A 104 19.68 1.30 -3.09
N ILE A 105 18.46 1.80 -3.30
CA ILE A 105 18.15 2.82 -4.33
C ILE A 105 18.19 4.25 -3.83
N SER A 106 18.09 4.50 -2.53
CA SER A 106 17.96 5.86 -1.95
C SER A 106 19.28 6.58 -1.66
N LYS A 107 20.43 6.05 -2.11
CA LYS A 107 21.75 6.57 -1.73
C LYS A 107 21.99 8.02 -2.15
N ASP A 108 21.76 8.34 -3.42
CA ASP A 108 22.17 9.60 -4.03
C ASP A 108 21.02 10.44 -4.58
N LYS A 109 19.79 9.90 -4.61
CA LYS A 109 18.61 10.58 -5.12
C LYS A 109 17.44 10.50 -4.15
N LYS A 110 16.55 11.48 -4.24
CA LYS A 110 15.27 11.43 -3.55
C LYS A 110 14.42 10.33 -4.17
N VAL A 111 13.77 9.55 -3.33
CA VAL A 111 12.85 8.48 -3.70
C VAL A 111 11.49 8.81 -3.14
N ILE A 112 10.43 8.61 -3.89
CA ILE A 112 9.06 8.68 -3.40
C ILE A 112 8.37 7.34 -3.64
N VAL A 113 7.71 6.83 -2.61
CA VAL A 113 7.15 5.48 -2.61
C VAL A 113 5.68 5.46 -2.22
N ASP A 114 4.86 4.71 -2.99
CA ASP A 114 3.53 4.24 -2.58
C ASP A 114 3.72 2.95 -1.79
N THR A 115 3.54 3.02 -0.47
CA THR A 115 3.91 1.91 0.42
C THR A 115 2.74 1.39 1.24
N ASN A 116 2.79 0.10 1.52
CA ASN A 116 1.93 -0.58 2.50
C ASN A 116 2.69 -0.95 3.79
N ILE A 117 3.91 -0.42 3.99
CA ILE A 117 4.65 -0.59 5.25
C ILE A 117 3.75 -0.13 6.42
N PRO A 118 3.58 -0.97 7.45
CA PRO A 118 2.78 -0.64 8.63
C PRO A 118 3.24 0.65 9.32
N ILE A 119 2.28 1.40 9.89
CA ILE A 119 2.52 2.71 10.54
C ILE A 119 3.53 2.64 11.69
N ASP A 120 3.52 1.57 12.46
CA ASP A 120 4.47 1.33 13.54
C ASP A 120 5.91 1.21 13.01
N ILE A 121 6.10 0.47 11.93
CA ILE A 121 7.41 0.35 11.25
C ILE A 121 7.83 1.71 10.66
N LEU A 122 6.93 2.44 9.99
CA LEU A 122 7.25 3.76 9.45
C LEU A 122 7.72 4.74 10.54
N LYS A 123 7.16 4.69 11.75
CA LYS A 123 7.62 5.49 12.90
C LYS A 123 9.06 5.14 13.33
N GLU A 124 9.45 3.90 13.12
CA GLU A 124 10.80 3.44 13.46
C GLU A 124 11.86 3.82 12.43
N ILE A 125 11.49 3.82 11.14
CA ILE A 125 12.45 3.98 10.04
C ILE A 125 12.43 5.36 9.37
N SER A 126 11.47 6.22 9.73
CA SER A 126 11.31 7.54 9.11
C SER A 126 10.91 8.61 10.12
N ASP A 127 10.79 9.85 9.67
CA ASP A 127 10.42 11.01 10.47
C ASP A 127 9.15 11.67 9.91
N TYR A 128 8.51 12.51 10.72
CA TYR A 128 7.27 13.20 10.38
C TYR A 128 7.30 13.86 8.99
N ASN A 129 8.38 14.55 8.66
CA ASN A 129 8.49 15.33 7.42
C ASN A 129 8.71 14.46 6.15
N HIS A 130 8.87 13.16 6.32
CA HIS A 130 9.09 12.21 5.21
C HIS A 130 7.93 11.22 5.03
N VAL A 131 6.87 11.35 5.81
CA VAL A 131 5.70 10.47 5.72
C VAL A 131 4.43 11.30 5.53
N ALA A 132 3.64 10.97 4.53
CA ALA A 132 2.29 11.47 4.34
C ALA A 132 1.29 10.32 4.31
N VAL A 133 0.20 10.47 5.02
CA VAL A 133 -0.91 9.52 5.08
C VAL A 133 -2.06 10.07 4.24
N MET A 134 -2.54 9.27 3.29
CA MET A 134 -3.70 9.60 2.48
C MET A 134 -4.84 8.64 2.81
N ILE A 135 -5.97 9.17 3.21
CA ILE A 135 -7.15 8.38 3.57
C ILE A 135 -8.37 8.80 2.78
N SER A 136 -9.24 7.84 2.52
CA SER A 136 -10.51 8.05 1.82
C SER A 136 -11.68 7.54 2.67
N PRO A 137 -12.91 8.04 2.45
CA PRO A 137 -14.10 7.50 3.09
C PRO A 137 -14.23 5.99 2.89
N LEU A 138 -14.72 5.27 3.89
CA LEU A 138 -14.86 3.81 3.87
C LEU A 138 -15.73 3.33 2.70
N SER A 139 -16.79 4.07 2.36
CA SER A 139 -17.65 3.78 1.22
C SER A 139 -16.90 3.71 -0.10
N MET A 140 -15.88 4.54 -0.30
CA MET A 140 -15.09 4.53 -1.54
C MET A 140 -14.17 3.32 -1.64
N SER A 141 -13.58 2.91 -0.53
CA SER A 141 -12.61 1.81 -0.51
C SER A 141 -13.23 0.45 -0.82
N VAL A 142 -14.52 0.25 -0.48
CA VAL A 142 -15.23 -1.02 -0.66
C VAL A 142 -16.10 -1.00 -1.91
N GLU A 143 -16.97 0.03 -2.06
CA GLU A 143 -17.96 0.07 -3.13
C GLU A 143 -17.34 0.27 -4.51
N ARG A 144 -16.25 1.06 -4.57
CA ARG A 144 -15.57 1.40 -5.82
C ARG A 144 -14.28 0.61 -6.07
N PHE A 145 -14.04 -0.46 -5.33
CA PHE A 145 -12.81 -1.24 -5.45
C PHE A 145 -12.57 -1.73 -6.88
N PHE A 146 -13.62 -2.18 -7.56
CA PHE A 146 -13.57 -2.69 -8.92
C PHE A 146 -13.86 -1.65 -10.02
N ASP A 147 -14.14 -0.40 -9.66
CA ASP A 147 -14.45 0.66 -10.63
C ASP A 147 -13.20 1.17 -11.40
N ARG A 148 -12.04 0.60 -11.14
CA ARG A 148 -10.79 0.99 -11.79
C ARG A 148 -10.49 0.11 -12.99
N ASN A 149 -9.99 0.73 -14.06
CA ASN A 149 -9.35 0.01 -15.15
C ASN A 149 -7.91 -0.39 -14.76
N ASP A 150 -7.79 -1.22 -13.73
CA ASP A 150 -6.57 -1.71 -13.13
C ASP A 150 -6.44 -3.20 -13.47
N PRO A 151 -5.34 -3.63 -14.12
CA PRO A 151 -5.17 -5.03 -14.55
C PRO A 151 -5.30 -6.05 -13.42
N GLU A 152 -4.80 -5.74 -12.22
CA GLU A 152 -4.91 -6.65 -11.07
C GLU A 152 -6.36 -6.78 -10.60
N LYS A 153 -7.10 -5.66 -10.55
CA LYS A 153 -8.52 -5.68 -10.16
C LYS A 153 -9.38 -6.40 -11.19
N LEU A 154 -9.09 -6.20 -12.47
CA LEU A 154 -9.76 -6.93 -13.56
C LEU A 154 -9.44 -8.44 -13.49
N PHE A 155 -8.21 -8.81 -13.18
CA PHE A 155 -7.84 -10.22 -12.98
C PHE A 155 -8.62 -10.85 -11.83
N ILE A 156 -8.72 -10.19 -10.67
CA ILE A 156 -9.50 -10.64 -9.52
C ILE A 156 -10.98 -10.79 -9.91
N LEU A 157 -11.56 -9.79 -10.57
CA LEU A 157 -12.95 -9.82 -11.01
C LEU A 157 -13.23 -11.00 -11.95
N ASN A 158 -12.41 -11.19 -12.97
CA ASN A 158 -12.53 -12.31 -13.91
C ASN A 158 -12.38 -13.68 -13.20
N THR A 159 -11.50 -13.75 -12.20
CA THR A 159 -11.33 -14.97 -11.40
C THR A 159 -12.58 -15.26 -10.58
N ILE A 160 -13.17 -14.26 -9.93
CA ILE A 160 -14.44 -14.41 -9.19
C ILE A 160 -15.56 -14.87 -10.13
N GLU A 161 -15.67 -14.27 -11.32
CA GLU A 161 -16.67 -14.65 -12.33
C GLU A 161 -16.50 -16.08 -12.83
N SER A 162 -15.30 -16.65 -12.75
CA SER A 162 -15.02 -18.04 -13.12
C SER A 162 -15.34 -19.08 -12.05
N CYS A 163 -15.70 -18.67 -10.83
CA CYS A 163 -16.07 -19.56 -9.74
C CYS A 163 -17.45 -20.17 -9.94
N GLU A 164 -17.74 -21.27 -9.25
CA GLU A 164 -19.03 -21.98 -9.35
C GLU A 164 -20.22 -21.09 -8.91
N ASN A 165 -20.02 -20.28 -7.83
CA ASN A 165 -21.01 -19.37 -7.26
C ASN A 165 -20.47 -17.92 -7.23
N PRO A 166 -20.33 -17.22 -8.38
CA PRO A 166 -19.65 -15.94 -8.46
C PRO A 166 -20.25 -14.85 -7.56
N ALA A 167 -21.58 -14.85 -7.41
CA ALA A 167 -22.29 -13.86 -6.59
C ALA A 167 -21.95 -13.99 -5.11
N GLU A 168 -21.87 -15.20 -4.58
CA GLU A 168 -21.49 -15.47 -3.20
C GLU A 168 -20.02 -15.14 -2.94
N VAL A 169 -19.14 -15.53 -3.88
CA VAL A 169 -17.72 -15.23 -3.81
C VAL A 169 -17.49 -13.72 -3.82
N MET A 170 -18.18 -12.99 -4.68
CA MET A 170 -18.12 -11.52 -4.74
C MET A 170 -18.58 -10.88 -3.42
N GLU A 171 -19.68 -11.38 -2.83
CA GLU A 171 -20.18 -10.87 -1.54
C GLU A 171 -19.16 -11.10 -0.43
N ASN A 172 -18.57 -12.30 -0.35
CA ASN A 172 -17.55 -12.62 0.64
C ASN A 172 -16.26 -11.79 0.43
N TYR A 173 -15.83 -11.63 -0.82
CA TYR A 173 -14.68 -10.79 -1.14
C TYR A 173 -14.89 -9.34 -0.71
N LYS A 174 -16.09 -8.76 -0.96
CA LYS A 174 -16.45 -7.42 -0.48
C LYS A 174 -16.49 -7.31 1.04
N LYS A 175 -16.93 -8.35 1.76
CA LYS A 175 -16.85 -8.40 3.23
C LYS A 175 -15.41 -8.37 3.71
N GLY A 176 -14.50 -9.11 3.04
CA GLY A 176 -13.07 -9.05 3.31
C GLY A 176 -12.48 -7.65 3.11
N LEU A 177 -12.85 -6.99 2.00
CA LEU A 177 -12.47 -5.59 1.76
C LEU A 177 -12.99 -4.65 2.85
N ALA A 178 -14.21 -4.87 3.35
CA ALA A 178 -14.77 -4.08 4.44
C ALA A 178 -14.02 -4.29 5.77
N LEU A 179 -13.53 -5.48 6.05
CA LEU A 179 -12.68 -5.75 7.22
C LEU A 179 -11.34 -5.02 7.13
N ILE A 180 -10.69 -5.05 5.96
CA ILE A 180 -9.42 -4.36 5.72
C ILE A 180 -9.59 -2.84 5.82
N ASN A 181 -10.71 -2.32 5.33
CA ASN A 181 -11.06 -0.90 5.38
C ASN A 181 -12.03 -0.58 6.53
N SER A 182 -11.90 -1.26 7.68
CA SER A 182 -12.72 -1.01 8.86
C SER A 182 -12.47 0.38 9.45
N GLN A 183 -13.41 0.84 10.30
CA GLN A 183 -13.23 2.11 11.05
C GLN A 183 -11.95 2.07 11.90
N GLU A 184 -11.63 0.92 12.49
CA GLU A 184 -10.41 0.74 13.29
C GLU A 184 -9.14 1.00 12.46
N ASN A 185 -9.08 0.45 11.25
CA ASN A 185 -7.95 0.67 10.35
C ASN A 185 -7.92 2.11 9.81
N TYR A 186 -9.08 2.70 9.52
CA TYR A 186 -9.15 4.11 9.18
C TYR A 186 -8.59 4.98 10.30
N ASP A 187 -9.00 4.72 11.54
CA ASP A 187 -8.56 5.46 12.73
C ASP A 187 -7.07 5.27 13.02
N LEU A 188 -6.51 4.09 12.71
CA LEU A 188 -5.07 3.84 12.80
C LEU A 188 -4.26 4.81 11.91
N TYR A 189 -4.71 5.01 10.68
CA TYR A 189 -4.10 5.96 9.77
C TYR A 189 -4.38 7.42 10.16
N ALA A 190 -5.63 7.75 10.46
CA ALA A 190 -6.03 9.11 10.83
C ALA A 190 -5.33 9.61 12.10
N ASN A 191 -5.08 8.72 13.07
CA ASN A 191 -4.44 9.02 14.34
C ASN A 191 -2.96 8.59 14.37
N SER A 192 -2.35 8.35 13.21
CA SER A 192 -0.95 7.91 13.10
C SER A 192 0.06 8.89 13.70
N GLY A 193 -0.29 10.17 13.78
CA GLY A 193 0.61 11.26 14.15
C GLY A 193 1.44 11.80 12.98
N PHE A 194 1.31 11.23 11.78
CA PHE A 194 1.90 11.77 10.55
C PHE A 194 0.96 12.81 9.90
N PHE A 195 1.51 13.53 8.93
CA PHE A 195 0.72 14.46 8.11
C PHE A 195 -0.33 13.70 7.32
N THR A 196 -1.61 14.01 7.55
CA THR A 196 -2.72 13.27 6.97
C THR A 196 -3.55 14.15 6.04
N VAL A 197 -3.84 13.62 4.85
CA VAL A 197 -4.73 14.22 3.87
C VAL A 197 -5.94 13.31 3.69
N VAL A 198 -7.14 13.87 3.91
CA VAL A 198 -8.40 13.17 3.68
C VAL A 198 -8.88 13.47 2.27
N ARG A 199 -9.08 12.43 1.46
CA ARG A 199 -9.77 12.56 0.18
C ARG A 199 -11.27 12.58 0.45
N GLU A 200 -11.89 13.71 0.21
CA GLU A 200 -13.34 13.81 0.25
C GLU A 200 -13.95 13.20 -1.02
N ASP A 201 -15.14 12.61 -0.89
CA ASP A 201 -15.89 12.07 -2.04
C ASP A 201 -16.57 13.21 -2.79
N HIS A 202 -15.75 14.04 -3.46
CA HIS A 202 -16.22 15.15 -4.30
C HIS A 202 -16.08 14.81 -5.78
N GLN A 203 -16.98 15.37 -6.57
CA GLN A 203 -16.87 15.33 -8.03
C GLN A 203 -15.70 16.18 -8.57
N LYS A 204 -15.11 17.03 -7.73
CA LYS A 204 -13.99 17.90 -8.08
C LYS A 204 -12.67 17.14 -8.09
N ASP A 205 -11.92 17.28 -9.18
CA ASP A 205 -10.54 16.82 -9.25
C ASP A 205 -9.65 17.69 -8.35
N THR A 206 -9.11 17.10 -7.27
CA THR A 206 -8.28 17.78 -6.27
C THR A 206 -6.83 17.30 -6.27
N LYS A 207 -6.41 16.51 -7.29
CA LYS A 207 -5.05 15.88 -7.28
C LYS A 207 -3.93 16.90 -7.23
N GLU A 208 -4.01 18.02 -7.94
CA GLU A 208 -2.98 19.05 -7.93
C GLU A 208 -2.88 19.72 -6.56
N GLU A 209 -4.02 20.08 -5.94
CA GLU A 209 -4.08 20.66 -4.61
C GLU A 209 -3.50 19.71 -3.56
N VAL A 210 -3.81 18.43 -3.64
CA VAL A 210 -3.26 17.40 -2.75
C VAL A 210 -1.76 17.26 -2.94
N CYS A 211 -1.28 17.19 -4.19
CA CYS A 211 0.15 17.15 -4.49
C CYS A 211 0.90 18.37 -3.93
N GLU A 212 0.35 19.56 -4.03
CA GLU A 212 0.96 20.78 -3.48
C GLU A 212 1.03 20.75 -1.94
N LYS A 213 -0.03 20.31 -1.26
CA LYS A 213 -0.04 20.14 0.20
C LYS A 213 1.05 19.16 0.65
N ILE A 214 1.17 18.01 -0.02
CA ILE A 214 2.17 16.99 0.30
C ILE A 214 3.57 17.48 -0.05
N ALA A 215 3.78 18.14 -1.19
CA ALA A 215 5.06 18.72 -1.56
C ALA A 215 5.55 19.74 -0.53
N LYS A 216 4.65 20.61 -0.04
CA LYS A 216 4.96 21.57 1.02
C LYS A 216 5.31 20.86 2.33
N HIS A 217 4.58 19.82 2.70
CA HIS A 217 4.89 19.04 3.90
C HIS A 217 6.28 18.39 3.80
N PHE A 218 6.63 17.85 2.65
CA PHE A 218 7.93 17.23 2.37
C PHE A 218 9.09 18.24 2.19
N GLY A 219 8.82 19.54 2.23
CA GLY A 219 9.84 20.56 1.99
C GLY A 219 10.44 20.53 0.59
N LEU A 220 9.62 20.18 -0.41
CA LEU A 220 10.00 20.13 -1.82
C LEU A 220 9.78 21.48 -2.52
N VAL A 221 9.07 22.41 -1.89
CA VAL A 221 8.76 23.78 -2.32
C VAL A 221 9.17 24.75 -1.25
#